data_25537322fc9ac096d7c28d56489fe55a
#
_entry.id   25537322fc9ac096d7c28d56489fe55a
#
_cell.length_a   1.000
_cell.length_b   1.000
_cell.length_c   1.000
_cell.angle_alpha   90.00
_cell.angle_beta   90.00
_cell.angle_gamma   90.00
#
_symmetry.space_group_name_H-M   'P 1'
#
loop_
_entity.id
_entity.type
_entity.pdbx_description
1 polymer ?
#
loop_
_entity_poly.entity_id
_entity_poly.type
_entity_poly.pdbx_seq_one_letter_code
_entity_poly.pdbx_strand_id
1 'polypeptide(L)'
;NFTQPIQQIAQVINQVQSMSAASERVVEFLEEEEEEQIVEHPADVSKITGAVTFDHVHFGYNPEQIIINDFSASVKPGQKIAIVGPTGAGKTTMVKLLMRFYDVNSGAICLNGHNIKDFNRRELRDAFGMVLQDTWLFKGTIMENIRYGRLDATDEEVIAAAKAARADHFIKTLPGGYQMELNEDASNVSQGQKQLLTIARAILADNKILILDEATSSVDTRTEI
;
A
#
# COMPACT_ATOMS: atom_id res chain seq x y z
N ASN A 1 -3.28 12.24 62.29
CA ASN A 1 -2.73 12.24 60.91
C ASN A 1 -3.79 12.55 59.88
N PHE A 2 -4.14 13.85 59.74
CA PHE A 2 -5.12 14.31 58.74
C PHE A 2 -4.52 14.46 57.34
N THR A 3 -3.23 14.54 57.18
CA THR A 3 -2.53 14.81 55.90
C THR A 3 -2.60 13.60 54.95
N GLN A 4 -2.57 12.36 55.44
CA GLN A 4 -2.53 11.17 54.62
C GLN A 4 -3.84 10.91 53.83
N PRO A 5 -5.03 11.05 54.45
CA PRO A 5 -6.30 10.97 53.71
C PRO A 5 -6.44 12.07 52.64
N ILE A 6 -5.98 13.28 52.91
CA ILE A 6 -6.05 14.38 51.95
C ILE A 6 -5.16 14.12 50.73
N GLN A 7 -3.95 13.60 50.97
CA GLN A 7 -3.07 13.19 49.85
C GLN A 7 -3.67 12.07 49.02
N GLN A 8 -4.31 11.07 49.63
CA GLN A 8 -4.98 10.00 48.89
C GLN A 8 -6.13 10.54 48.05
N ILE A 9 -6.96 11.45 48.58
CA ILE A 9 -8.05 12.07 47.83
C ILE A 9 -7.48 12.85 46.63
N ALA A 10 -6.41 13.63 46.80
CA ALA A 10 -5.77 14.37 45.74
C ALA A 10 -5.22 13.45 44.64
N GLN A 11 -4.61 12.30 45.00
CA GLN A 11 -4.16 11.30 44.05
C GLN A 11 -5.33 10.69 43.24
N VAL A 12 -6.43 10.34 43.92
CA VAL A 12 -7.61 9.79 43.24
C VAL A 12 -8.21 10.80 42.27
N ILE A 13 -8.30 12.07 42.65
CA ILE A 13 -8.79 13.15 41.76
C ILE A 13 -7.90 13.25 40.51
N ASN A 14 -6.57 13.24 40.65
CA ASN A 14 -5.66 13.28 39.53
C ASN A 14 -5.80 12.05 38.61
N GLN A 15 -6.01 10.85 39.21
CA GLN A 15 -6.27 9.63 38.43
C GLN A 15 -7.58 9.72 37.64
N VAL A 16 -8.64 10.22 38.27
CA VAL A 16 -9.95 10.41 37.62
C VAL A 16 -9.83 11.40 36.46
N GLN A 17 -9.11 12.51 36.64
CA GLN A 17 -8.87 13.48 35.55
C GLN A 17 -8.09 12.85 34.38
N SER A 18 -7.03 12.10 34.68
CA SER A 18 -6.26 11.41 33.66
C SER A 18 -7.08 10.36 32.91
N MET A 19 -7.92 9.63 33.64
CA MET A 19 -8.82 8.63 33.05
C MET A 19 -9.89 9.30 32.19
N SER A 20 -10.45 10.43 32.62
CA SER A 20 -11.44 11.19 31.83
C SER A 20 -10.82 11.69 30.52
N ALA A 21 -9.63 12.26 30.55
CA ALA A 21 -8.94 12.73 29.34
C ALA A 21 -8.57 11.57 28.39
N ALA A 22 -8.19 10.42 28.93
CA ALA A 22 -7.93 9.23 28.12
C ALA A 22 -9.22 8.66 27.50
N SER A 23 -10.33 8.65 28.27
CA SER A 23 -11.63 8.20 27.78
C SER A 23 -12.18 9.11 26.69
N GLU A 24 -12.03 10.43 26.84
CA GLU A 24 -12.43 11.40 25.82
C GLU A 24 -11.76 11.11 24.45
N ARG A 25 -10.44 10.89 24.46
CA ARG A 25 -9.70 10.54 23.23
C ARG A 25 -10.14 9.22 22.61
N VAL A 26 -10.51 8.24 23.44
CA VAL A 26 -11.01 6.94 22.94
C VAL A 26 -12.40 7.13 22.33
N VAL A 27 -13.26 7.93 22.97
CA VAL A 27 -14.60 8.22 22.43
C VAL A 27 -14.51 9.02 21.14
N GLU A 28 -13.69 10.08 21.08
CA GLU A 28 -13.43 10.83 19.85
C GLU A 28 -12.99 9.90 18.70
N PHE A 29 -12.09 8.96 18.97
CA PHE A 29 -11.67 7.98 17.96
C PHE A 29 -12.78 7.03 17.52
N LEU A 30 -13.65 6.63 18.45
CA LEU A 30 -14.77 5.71 18.14
C LEU A 30 -15.95 6.42 17.44
N GLU A 31 -16.05 7.74 17.60
CA GLU A 31 -17.09 8.57 16.96
C GLU A 31 -16.63 9.18 15.63
N GLU A 32 -15.38 8.92 15.20
CA GLU A 32 -14.91 9.35 13.86
C GLU A 32 -15.81 8.75 12.78
N GLU A 33 -16.12 9.58 11.77
CA GLU A 33 -16.93 9.15 10.64
C GLU A 33 -16.24 8.00 9.87
N GLU A 34 -16.94 6.88 9.74
CA GLU A 34 -16.45 5.75 8.96
C GLU A 34 -16.37 6.10 7.47
N GLU A 35 -15.29 5.69 6.83
CA GLU A 35 -15.12 5.85 5.40
C GLU A 35 -16.18 5.05 4.63
N GLU A 36 -16.90 5.67 3.69
CA GLU A 36 -17.85 4.96 2.82
C GLU A 36 -17.14 3.87 2.01
N GLN A 37 -17.42 2.61 2.34
CA GLN A 37 -16.82 1.44 1.71
C GLN A 37 -17.66 0.90 0.56
N ILE A 38 -18.97 1.05 0.63
CA ILE A 38 -19.95 0.39 -0.25
C ILE A 38 -20.69 1.44 -1.09
N VAL A 39 -20.75 1.18 -2.37
CA VAL A 39 -21.54 1.96 -3.34
C VAL A 39 -22.84 1.18 -3.64
N GLU A 40 -23.96 1.86 -3.73
CA GLU A 40 -25.28 1.23 -3.93
C GLU A 40 -25.34 0.39 -5.25
N HIS A 41 -24.70 0.89 -6.31
CA HIS A 41 -24.57 0.20 -7.61
C HIS A 41 -23.11 0.24 -8.08
N PRO A 42 -22.24 -0.67 -7.56
CA PRO A 42 -20.82 -0.60 -7.84
C PRO A 42 -20.50 -1.00 -9.28
N ALA A 43 -19.50 -0.34 -9.85
CA ALA A 43 -18.92 -0.75 -11.11
C ALA A 43 -18.16 -2.08 -10.94
N ASP A 44 -18.17 -2.91 -11.97
CA ASP A 44 -17.58 -4.24 -11.97
C ASP A 44 -16.06 -4.19 -12.13
N VAL A 45 -15.34 -4.48 -11.05
CA VAL A 45 -13.87 -4.49 -10.98
C VAL A 45 -13.25 -5.55 -11.92
N SER A 46 -13.95 -6.65 -12.20
CA SER A 46 -13.46 -7.71 -13.07
C SER A 46 -13.24 -7.23 -14.53
N LYS A 47 -13.89 -6.15 -14.91
CA LYS A 47 -13.78 -5.53 -16.25
C LYS A 47 -12.62 -4.53 -16.35
N ILE A 48 -11.88 -4.26 -15.28
CA ILE A 48 -10.73 -3.37 -15.32
C ILE A 48 -9.63 -3.99 -16.18
N THR A 49 -9.20 -3.26 -17.21
CA THR A 49 -8.11 -3.64 -18.11
C THR A 49 -6.82 -2.89 -17.88
N GLY A 50 -6.85 -1.89 -16.97
CA GLY A 50 -5.71 -1.03 -16.66
C GLY A 50 -5.70 0.31 -17.42
N ALA A 51 -6.79 0.69 -18.10
CA ALA A 51 -6.93 2.05 -18.61
C ALA A 51 -7.21 3.03 -17.47
N VAL A 52 -6.40 4.08 -17.34
CA VAL A 52 -6.53 5.11 -16.29
C VAL A 52 -6.63 6.48 -16.95
N THR A 53 -7.56 7.32 -16.49
CA THR A 53 -7.68 8.71 -16.93
C THR A 53 -7.77 9.61 -15.70
N PHE A 54 -6.92 10.62 -15.67
CA PHE A 54 -7.03 11.78 -14.80
C PHE A 54 -7.65 12.91 -15.62
N ASP A 55 -8.71 13.49 -15.13
CA ASP A 55 -9.46 14.53 -15.82
C ASP A 55 -9.58 15.77 -14.92
N HIS A 56 -8.79 16.81 -15.23
CA HIS A 56 -8.75 18.08 -14.50
C HIS A 56 -8.68 17.92 -12.98
N VAL A 57 -7.80 17.03 -12.50
CA VAL A 57 -7.69 16.68 -11.08
C VAL A 57 -7.05 17.82 -10.30
N HIS A 58 -7.74 18.24 -9.23
CA HIS A 58 -7.24 19.15 -8.21
C HIS A 58 -7.28 18.44 -6.86
N PHE A 59 -6.18 18.58 -6.09
CA PHE A 59 -6.11 18.00 -4.75
C PHE A 59 -5.14 18.74 -3.83
N GLY A 60 -5.55 18.91 -2.59
CA GLY A 60 -4.73 19.31 -1.46
C GLY A 60 -5.27 18.68 -0.19
N TYR A 61 -4.41 18.30 0.74
CA TYR A 61 -4.84 17.78 2.05
C TYR A 61 -5.52 18.85 2.88
N ASN A 62 -5.16 20.12 2.66
CA ASN A 62 -5.82 21.29 3.22
C ASN A 62 -6.30 22.19 2.09
N PRO A 63 -7.44 22.86 2.24
CA PRO A 63 -7.99 23.77 1.21
C PRO A 63 -7.03 24.88 0.77
N GLU A 64 -6.12 25.29 1.67
CA GLU A 64 -5.16 26.37 1.42
C GLU A 64 -3.88 25.91 0.73
N GLN A 65 -3.63 24.57 0.66
CA GLN A 65 -2.41 24.02 0.09
C GLN A 65 -2.72 23.03 -1.03
N ILE A 66 -2.79 23.52 -2.25
CA ILE A 66 -2.97 22.70 -3.45
C ILE A 66 -1.66 22.00 -3.76
N ILE A 67 -1.70 20.66 -3.86
CA ILE A 67 -0.56 19.80 -4.22
C ILE A 67 -0.64 19.39 -5.69
N ILE A 68 -1.82 19.06 -6.17
CA ILE A 68 -2.09 18.74 -7.57
C ILE A 68 -3.04 19.80 -8.10
N ASN A 69 -2.63 20.49 -9.16
CA ASN A 69 -3.36 21.59 -9.74
C ASN A 69 -3.60 21.32 -11.23
N ASP A 70 -4.86 21.07 -11.59
CA ASP A 70 -5.32 20.84 -12.96
C ASP A 70 -4.54 19.75 -13.72
N PHE A 71 -4.39 18.58 -13.09
CA PHE A 71 -3.66 17.48 -13.69
C PHE A 71 -4.58 16.63 -14.59
N SER A 72 -4.20 16.48 -15.86
CA SER A 72 -4.89 15.63 -16.82
C SER A 72 -3.92 14.68 -17.51
N ALA A 73 -4.24 13.41 -17.56
CA ALA A 73 -3.45 12.37 -18.22
C ALA A 73 -4.32 11.17 -18.60
N SER A 74 -3.94 10.46 -19.64
CA SER A 74 -4.60 9.22 -20.06
C SER A 74 -3.59 8.13 -20.30
N VAL A 75 -3.82 6.97 -19.70
CA VAL A 75 -2.97 5.78 -19.76
C VAL A 75 -3.76 4.64 -20.37
N LYS A 76 -3.18 3.96 -21.35
CA LYS A 76 -3.79 2.81 -22.02
C LYS A 76 -3.43 1.50 -21.30
N PRO A 77 -4.24 0.45 -21.44
CA PRO A 77 -3.90 -0.87 -20.92
C PRO A 77 -2.52 -1.35 -21.37
N GLY A 78 -1.75 -1.93 -20.44
CA GLY A 78 -0.40 -2.44 -20.69
C GLY A 78 0.69 -1.39 -20.89
N GLN A 79 0.37 -0.10 -20.80
CA GLN A 79 1.34 0.98 -20.93
C GLN A 79 2.17 1.10 -19.62
N LYS A 80 3.48 1.29 -19.77
CA LYS A 80 4.39 1.61 -18.68
C LYS A 80 4.55 3.13 -18.58
N ILE A 81 4.29 3.70 -17.40
CA ILE A 81 4.34 5.14 -17.12
C ILE A 81 5.33 5.39 -16.00
N ALA A 82 6.24 6.33 -16.21
CA ALA A 82 7.10 6.85 -15.15
C ALA A 82 6.56 8.20 -14.67
N ILE A 83 6.30 8.30 -13.35
CA ILE A 83 5.95 9.56 -12.70
C ILE A 83 7.24 10.15 -12.12
N VAL A 84 7.73 11.23 -12.72
CA VAL A 84 8.99 11.86 -12.34
C VAL A 84 8.76 13.27 -11.79
N GLY A 85 9.60 13.70 -10.88
CA GLY A 85 9.55 15.02 -10.27
C GLY A 85 10.38 15.11 -9.01
N PRO A 86 10.69 16.32 -8.51
CA PRO A 86 11.42 16.52 -7.27
C PRO A 86 10.65 15.98 -6.06
N THR A 87 11.32 15.87 -4.91
CA THR A 87 10.66 15.55 -3.65
C THR A 87 9.61 16.61 -3.33
N GLY A 88 8.42 16.19 -2.91
CA GLY A 88 7.29 17.09 -2.67
C GLY A 88 6.43 17.43 -3.91
N ALA A 89 6.79 16.95 -5.11
CA ALA A 89 6.01 17.20 -6.34
C ALA A 89 4.66 16.46 -6.40
N GLY A 90 4.23 15.79 -5.37
CA GLY A 90 2.93 15.09 -5.32
C GLY A 90 2.91 13.67 -5.91
N LYS A 91 4.06 13.06 -6.23
CA LYS A 91 4.11 11.70 -6.80
C LYS A 91 3.37 10.66 -5.95
N THR A 92 3.70 10.57 -4.68
CA THR A 92 3.04 9.66 -3.72
C THR A 92 1.57 10.04 -3.49
N THR A 93 1.25 11.35 -3.54
CA THR A 93 -0.14 11.82 -3.45
C THR A 93 -0.96 11.32 -4.64
N MET A 94 -0.41 11.35 -5.84
CA MET A 94 -1.08 10.83 -7.03
C MET A 94 -1.39 9.33 -6.92
N VAL A 95 -0.46 8.54 -6.39
CA VAL A 95 -0.67 7.12 -6.10
C VAL A 95 -1.79 6.92 -5.06
N LYS A 96 -1.77 7.71 -3.99
CA LYS A 96 -2.82 7.67 -2.95
C LYS A 96 -4.20 8.01 -3.50
N LEU A 97 -4.29 8.98 -4.40
CA LEU A 97 -5.55 9.34 -5.07
C LEU A 97 -6.02 8.23 -6.01
N LEU A 98 -5.12 7.62 -6.79
CA LEU A 98 -5.45 6.53 -7.69
C LEU A 98 -6.01 5.30 -6.93
N MET A 99 -5.43 4.98 -5.77
CA MET A 99 -5.92 3.91 -4.89
C MET A 99 -7.11 4.34 -4.01
N ARG A 100 -7.61 5.56 -4.19
CA ARG A 100 -8.70 6.15 -3.43
C ARG A 100 -8.49 6.09 -1.92
N PHE A 101 -7.26 6.40 -1.43
CA PHE A 101 -7.02 6.71 -0.02
C PHE A 101 -7.55 8.10 0.34
N TYR A 102 -7.68 8.97 -0.66
CA TYR A 102 -8.32 10.28 -0.58
C TYR A 102 -9.16 10.48 -1.83
N ASP A 103 -10.26 11.19 -1.70
CA ASP A 103 -11.05 11.65 -2.84
C ASP A 103 -10.49 12.98 -3.36
N VAL A 104 -10.56 13.18 -4.67
CA VAL A 104 -10.12 14.45 -5.28
C VAL A 104 -11.04 15.61 -4.87
N ASN A 105 -10.48 16.83 -4.72
CA ASN A 105 -11.27 18.02 -4.41
C ASN A 105 -12.12 18.47 -5.60
N SER A 106 -11.57 18.33 -6.84
CA SER A 106 -12.34 18.52 -8.07
C SER A 106 -11.70 17.74 -9.22
N GLY A 107 -12.41 17.60 -10.34
CA GLY A 107 -12.05 16.72 -11.43
C GLY A 107 -12.43 15.26 -11.15
N ALA A 108 -11.89 14.34 -11.92
CA ALA A 108 -12.18 12.92 -11.79
C ALA A 108 -10.96 12.04 -12.10
N ILE A 109 -10.90 10.89 -11.44
CA ILE A 109 -10.01 9.80 -11.81
C ILE A 109 -10.89 8.63 -12.25
N CYS A 110 -10.64 8.12 -13.45
CA CYS A 110 -11.45 7.05 -14.02
C CYS A 110 -10.61 5.81 -14.33
N LEU A 111 -11.17 4.63 -14.07
CA LEU A 111 -10.67 3.34 -14.51
C LEU A 111 -11.62 2.76 -15.56
N ASN A 112 -11.09 2.46 -16.74
CA ASN A 112 -11.91 1.97 -17.87
C ASN A 112 -13.15 2.82 -18.17
N GLY A 113 -13.07 4.14 -17.96
CA GLY A 113 -14.17 5.09 -18.18
C GLY A 113 -15.16 5.23 -17.02
N HIS A 114 -15.05 4.45 -15.97
CA HIS A 114 -15.83 4.59 -14.73
C HIS A 114 -15.05 5.42 -13.70
N ASN A 115 -15.71 6.35 -13.01
CA ASN A 115 -15.08 7.08 -11.92
C ASN A 115 -14.67 6.11 -10.81
N ILE A 116 -13.49 6.32 -10.20
CA ILE A 116 -13.05 5.46 -9.07
C ILE A 116 -14.01 5.51 -7.88
N LYS A 117 -14.85 6.54 -7.79
CA LYS A 117 -15.91 6.65 -6.79
C LYS A 117 -17.07 5.68 -7.02
N ASP A 118 -17.23 5.18 -8.23
CA ASP A 118 -18.29 4.22 -8.58
C ASP A 118 -17.96 2.77 -8.18
N PHE A 119 -16.75 2.52 -7.67
CA PHE A 119 -16.32 1.22 -7.19
C PHE A 119 -16.40 1.12 -5.67
N ASN A 120 -16.65 -0.06 -5.14
CA ASN A 120 -16.39 -0.35 -3.74
C ASN A 120 -14.89 -0.19 -3.45
N ARG A 121 -14.53 0.52 -2.39
CA ARG A 121 -13.11 0.87 -2.11
C ARG A 121 -12.22 -0.36 -1.97
N ARG A 122 -12.69 -1.40 -1.31
CA ARG A 122 -11.94 -2.65 -1.13
C ARG A 122 -11.67 -3.33 -2.47
N GLU A 123 -12.72 -3.55 -3.26
CA GLU A 123 -12.62 -4.19 -4.57
C GLU A 123 -11.76 -3.37 -5.54
N LEU A 124 -11.87 -2.04 -5.50
CA LEU A 124 -11.01 -1.14 -6.26
C LEU A 124 -9.53 -1.38 -5.93
N ARG A 125 -9.18 -1.46 -4.65
CA ARG A 125 -7.80 -1.67 -4.19
C ARG A 125 -7.27 -3.03 -4.57
N ASP A 126 -8.12 -4.05 -4.65
CA ASP A 126 -7.74 -5.40 -5.09
C ASP A 126 -7.30 -5.44 -6.58
N ALA A 127 -7.66 -4.43 -7.38
CA ALA A 127 -7.18 -4.30 -8.76
C ALA A 127 -5.73 -3.83 -8.86
N PHE A 128 -5.16 -3.30 -7.77
CA PHE A 128 -3.80 -2.76 -7.74
C PHE A 128 -2.83 -3.70 -7.04
N GLY A 129 -1.70 -3.99 -7.67
CA GLY A 129 -0.50 -4.50 -7.01
C GLY A 129 0.41 -3.34 -6.62
N MET A 130 0.99 -3.37 -5.43
CA MET A 130 1.88 -2.31 -4.98
C MET A 130 3.18 -2.88 -4.43
N VAL A 131 4.30 -2.35 -4.90
CA VAL A 131 5.62 -2.58 -4.34
C VAL A 131 6.12 -1.28 -3.75
N LEU A 132 6.21 -1.25 -2.42
CA LEU A 132 6.65 -0.08 -1.65
C LEU A 132 8.18 -0.03 -1.57
N GLN A 133 8.72 1.16 -1.29
CA GLN A 133 10.13 1.36 -0.97
C GLN A 133 10.52 0.57 0.28
N ASP A 134 9.72 0.62 1.34
CA ASP A 134 9.89 -0.18 2.54
C ASP A 134 9.28 -1.57 2.32
N THR A 135 10.16 -2.54 2.06
CA THR A 135 9.76 -3.92 1.81
C THR A 135 9.42 -4.64 3.11
N TRP A 136 8.21 -5.17 3.21
CA TRP A 136 7.81 -6.00 4.33
C TRP A 136 7.73 -7.48 3.96
N LEU A 137 8.43 -8.32 4.73
CA LEU A 137 8.38 -9.77 4.66
C LEU A 137 8.09 -10.31 6.07
N PHE A 138 7.31 -11.38 6.14
CA PHE A 138 6.99 -12.01 7.42
C PHE A 138 7.93 -13.20 7.71
N LYS A 139 8.00 -13.58 8.98
CA LYS A 139 8.69 -14.78 9.41
C LYS A 139 8.02 -16.02 8.79
N GLY A 140 8.77 -16.77 8.00
CA GLY A 140 8.31 -17.92 7.24
C GLY A 140 9.24 -18.21 6.08
N THR A 141 8.94 -19.21 5.27
CA THR A 141 9.78 -19.56 4.12
C THR A 141 9.73 -18.50 3.02
N ILE A 142 10.75 -18.46 2.17
CA ILE A 142 10.74 -17.62 0.97
C ILE A 142 9.56 -17.99 0.07
N MET A 143 9.25 -19.28 -0.07
CA MET A 143 8.10 -19.78 -0.81
C MET A 143 6.79 -19.17 -0.31
N GLU A 144 6.53 -19.21 1.00
CA GLU A 144 5.33 -18.64 1.62
C GLU A 144 5.27 -17.13 1.46
N ASN A 145 6.38 -16.44 1.61
CA ASN A 145 6.46 -15.00 1.42
C ASN A 145 6.08 -14.56 0.00
N ILE A 146 6.48 -15.30 -1.04
CA ILE A 146 6.07 -15.01 -2.41
C ILE A 146 4.59 -15.41 -2.62
N ARG A 147 4.18 -16.60 -2.12
CA ARG A 147 2.81 -17.11 -2.21
C ARG A 147 1.78 -16.21 -1.54
N TYR A 148 2.21 -15.34 -0.62
CA TYR A 148 1.32 -14.34 -0.01
C TYR A 148 0.64 -13.42 -1.04
N GLY A 149 1.20 -13.27 -2.25
CA GLY A 149 0.55 -12.55 -3.36
C GLY A 149 -0.72 -13.24 -3.87
N ARG A 150 -0.76 -14.60 -3.84
CA ARG A 150 -1.91 -15.42 -4.18
C ARG A 150 -1.80 -16.75 -3.45
N LEU A 151 -2.62 -16.93 -2.40
CA LEU A 151 -2.49 -18.03 -1.44
C LEU A 151 -2.74 -19.41 -2.02
N ASP A 152 -3.54 -19.51 -3.07
CA ASP A 152 -3.88 -20.74 -3.80
C ASP A 152 -2.90 -21.09 -4.92
N ALA A 153 -1.83 -20.29 -5.11
CA ALA A 153 -0.83 -20.54 -6.14
C ALA A 153 -0.03 -21.81 -5.87
N THR A 154 0.25 -22.56 -6.94
CA THR A 154 1.11 -23.75 -6.87
C THR A 154 2.59 -23.37 -6.69
N ASP A 155 3.43 -24.33 -6.30
CA ASP A 155 4.88 -24.12 -6.17
C ASP A 155 5.50 -23.71 -7.51
N GLU A 156 5.01 -24.26 -8.63
CA GLU A 156 5.47 -23.94 -9.98
C GLU A 156 5.17 -22.51 -10.36
N GLU A 157 3.98 -21.99 -10.01
CA GLU A 157 3.59 -20.62 -10.25
C GLU A 157 4.42 -19.64 -9.41
N VAL A 158 4.68 -19.97 -8.14
CA VAL A 158 5.58 -19.20 -7.27
C VAL A 158 7.00 -19.13 -7.86
N ILE A 159 7.54 -20.25 -8.32
CA ILE A 159 8.87 -20.31 -8.95
C ILE A 159 8.88 -19.52 -10.27
N ALA A 160 7.80 -19.58 -11.06
CA ALA A 160 7.68 -18.80 -12.29
C ALA A 160 7.69 -17.29 -12.01
N ALA A 161 6.94 -16.83 -11.00
CA ALA A 161 6.94 -15.44 -10.54
C ALA A 161 8.31 -15.00 -10.04
N ALA A 162 9.01 -15.84 -9.26
CA ALA A 162 10.36 -15.57 -8.80
C ALA A 162 11.37 -15.45 -9.97
N LYS A 163 11.24 -16.27 -11.00
CA LYS A 163 12.05 -16.16 -12.23
C LYS A 163 11.78 -14.85 -12.97
N ALA A 164 10.50 -14.48 -13.11
CA ALA A 164 10.12 -13.22 -13.75
C ALA A 164 10.65 -12.00 -13.00
N ALA A 165 10.68 -12.06 -11.66
CA ALA A 165 11.28 -11.03 -10.79
C ALA A 165 12.83 -11.09 -10.73
N ARG A 166 13.50 -11.99 -11.44
CA ARG A 166 14.95 -12.24 -11.34
C ARG A 166 15.42 -12.70 -9.95
N ALA A 167 14.51 -13.20 -9.11
CA ALA A 167 14.79 -13.66 -7.75
C ALA A 167 15.30 -15.12 -7.70
N ASP A 168 14.90 -15.98 -8.64
CA ASP A 168 15.18 -17.43 -8.64
C ASP A 168 16.68 -17.75 -8.49
N HIS A 169 17.55 -16.98 -9.15
CA HIS A 169 18.99 -17.23 -9.11
C HIS A 169 19.54 -17.11 -7.69
N PHE A 170 19.29 -15.97 -7.00
CA PHE A 170 19.82 -15.80 -5.65
C PHE A 170 19.14 -16.75 -4.66
N ILE A 171 17.82 -17.03 -4.80
CA ILE A 171 17.12 -17.96 -3.92
C ILE A 171 17.80 -19.33 -3.92
N LYS A 172 18.18 -19.84 -5.09
CA LYS A 172 18.88 -21.13 -5.24
C LYS A 172 20.29 -21.15 -4.64
N THR A 173 20.92 -19.99 -4.43
CA THR A 173 22.22 -19.90 -3.77
C THR A 173 22.12 -19.91 -2.25
N LEU A 174 20.93 -19.68 -1.71
CA LEU A 174 20.69 -19.68 -0.26
C LEU A 174 20.61 -21.11 0.30
N PRO A 175 21.03 -21.34 1.55
CA PRO A 175 20.83 -22.61 2.23
C PRO A 175 19.33 -22.94 2.34
N GLY A 176 18.88 -24.06 1.76
CA GLY A 176 17.46 -24.44 1.72
C GLY A 176 16.65 -23.81 0.57
N GLY A 177 17.22 -22.90 -0.22
CA GLY A 177 16.57 -22.32 -1.39
C GLY A 177 15.22 -21.69 -1.04
N TYR A 178 14.16 -22.09 -1.74
CA TYR A 178 12.78 -21.60 -1.48
C TYR A 178 12.24 -21.97 -0.10
N GLN A 179 12.79 -23.00 0.54
CA GLN A 179 12.38 -23.44 1.89
C GLN A 179 13.20 -22.77 3.00
N MET A 180 14.12 -21.86 2.66
CA MET A 180 14.83 -21.06 3.65
C MET A 180 13.86 -20.20 4.42
N GLU A 181 13.90 -20.28 5.75
CA GLU A 181 13.11 -19.44 6.64
C GLU A 181 13.73 -18.04 6.78
N LEU A 182 12.92 -17.03 6.57
CA LEU A 182 13.23 -15.66 6.92
C LEU A 182 12.98 -15.45 8.41
N ASN A 183 13.89 -14.73 9.07
CA ASN A 183 13.68 -14.32 10.46
C ASN A 183 12.66 -13.20 10.57
N GLU A 184 12.31 -12.79 11.79
CA GLU A 184 11.25 -11.83 12.08
C GLU A 184 11.42 -10.48 11.34
N ASP A 185 12.69 -10.01 11.20
CA ASP A 185 13.02 -8.77 10.48
C ASP A 185 13.51 -9.03 9.05
N ALA A 186 13.48 -10.27 8.58
CA ALA A 186 14.10 -10.71 7.32
C ALA A 186 15.55 -10.19 7.15
N SER A 187 16.30 -10.04 8.28
CA SER A 187 17.67 -9.53 8.27
C SER A 187 18.69 -10.51 7.70
N ASN A 188 18.29 -11.76 7.50
CA ASN A 188 19.10 -12.82 6.86
C ASN A 188 19.11 -12.74 5.32
N VAL A 189 18.46 -11.74 4.73
CA VAL A 189 18.55 -11.39 3.30
C VAL A 189 18.80 -9.90 3.13
N SER A 190 19.51 -9.52 2.03
CA SER A 190 19.82 -8.11 1.75
C SER A 190 18.58 -7.31 1.35
N GLN A 191 18.65 -5.97 1.45
CA GLN A 191 17.55 -5.09 1.06
C GLN A 191 17.13 -5.28 -0.40
N GLY A 192 18.10 -5.42 -1.33
CA GLY A 192 17.80 -5.72 -2.74
C GLY A 192 17.12 -7.09 -2.92
N GLN A 193 17.52 -8.12 -2.15
CA GLN A 193 16.86 -9.42 -2.16
C GLN A 193 15.42 -9.34 -1.63
N LYS A 194 15.17 -8.61 -0.53
CA LYS A 194 13.81 -8.35 -0.03
C LYS A 194 12.94 -7.72 -1.12
N GLN A 195 13.48 -6.76 -1.84
CA GLN A 195 12.78 -6.07 -2.91
C GLN A 195 12.43 -7.00 -4.07
N LEU A 196 13.34 -7.87 -4.50
CA LEU A 196 13.06 -8.88 -5.53
C LEU A 196 11.97 -9.87 -5.07
N LEU A 197 11.93 -10.25 -3.79
CA LEU A 197 10.87 -11.11 -3.25
C LEU A 197 9.51 -10.41 -3.25
N THR A 198 9.46 -9.11 -2.91
CA THR A 198 8.19 -8.34 -2.97
C THR A 198 7.73 -8.08 -4.40
N ILE A 199 8.65 -7.92 -5.35
CA ILE A 199 8.32 -7.86 -6.79
C ILE A 199 7.75 -9.22 -7.25
N ALA A 200 8.35 -10.34 -6.86
CA ALA A 200 7.84 -11.68 -7.17
C ALA A 200 6.43 -11.89 -6.61
N ARG A 201 6.17 -11.43 -5.39
CA ARG A 201 4.83 -11.43 -4.76
C ARG A 201 3.82 -10.65 -5.59
N ALA A 202 4.18 -9.44 -6.04
CA ALA A 202 3.31 -8.59 -6.84
C ALA A 202 3.04 -9.19 -8.24
N ILE A 203 4.04 -9.83 -8.86
CA ILE A 203 3.88 -10.55 -10.14
C ILE A 203 2.94 -11.75 -9.96
N LEU A 204 3.08 -12.52 -8.86
CA LEU A 204 2.22 -13.66 -8.58
C LEU A 204 0.75 -13.27 -8.35
N ALA A 205 0.51 -12.10 -7.76
CA ALA A 205 -0.82 -11.56 -7.52
C ALA A 205 -1.59 -11.26 -8.81
N ASP A 206 -0.88 -11.04 -9.93
CA ASP A 206 -1.43 -10.77 -11.28
C ASP A 206 -2.47 -9.63 -11.31
N ASN A 207 -2.22 -8.57 -10.54
CA ASN A 207 -3.10 -7.41 -10.48
C ASN A 207 -3.13 -6.66 -11.84
N LYS A 208 -4.26 -6.01 -12.13
CA LYS A 208 -4.48 -5.31 -13.41
C LYS A 208 -3.61 -4.05 -13.57
N ILE A 209 -3.26 -3.42 -12.46
CA ILE A 209 -2.40 -2.24 -12.40
C ILE A 209 -1.32 -2.49 -11.36
N LEU A 210 -0.06 -2.33 -11.76
CA LEU A 210 1.08 -2.46 -10.85
C LEU A 210 1.69 -1.09 -10.59
N ILE A 211 1.82 -0.74 -9.31
CA ILE A 211 2.46 0.48 -8.82
C ILE A 211 3.81 0.10 -8.19
N LEU A 212 4.88 0.73 -8.68
CA LEU A 212 6.23 0.56 -8.16
C LEU A 212 6.70 1.91 -7.59
N ASP A 213 6.83 1.99 -6.26
CA ASP A 213 7.31 3.20 -5.58
C ASP A 213 8.78 3.02 -5.21
N GLU A 214 9.68 3.64 -6.02
CA GLU A 214 11.15 3.53 -5.89
C GLU A 214 11.67 2.07 -5.76
N ALA A 215 10.97 1.14 -6.40
CA ALA A 215 11.22 -0.30 -6.23
C ALA A 215 12.59 -0.78 -6.72
N THR A 216 13.35 0.04 -7.41
CA THR A 216 14.68 -0.32 -7.94
C THR A 216 15.84 0.41 -7.25
N SER A 217 15.56 1.31 -6.31
CA SER A 217 16.60 2.12 -5.65
C SER A 217 17.65 1.30 -4.89
N SER A 218 17.32 0.07 -4.49
CA SER A 218 18.19 -0.87 -3.75
C SER A 218 18.60 -2.09 -4.56
N VAL A 219 18.18 -2.20 -5.82
CA VAL A 219 18.49 -3.33 -6.71
C VAL A 219 19.76 -3.02 -7.51
N ASP A 220 20.69 -3.98 -7.60
CA ASP A 220 21.92 -3.83 -8.38
C ASP A 220 21.55 -3.58 -9.86
N THR A 221 22.25 -2.62 -10.49
CA THR A 221 22.07 -2.21 -11.90
C THR A 221 22.09 -3.38 -12.90
N ARG A 222 22.75 -4.49 -12.57
CA ARG A 222 22.75 -5.71 -13.40
C ARG A 222 21.37 -6.41 -13.44
N THR A 223 20.51 -6.12 -12.50
CA THR A 223 19.18 -6.73 -12.36
C THR A 223 18.08 -5.84 -12.99
N GLU A 224 18.40 -4.57 -13.29
CA GLU A 224 17.47 -3.59 -13.91
C GLU A 224 17.35 -3.77 -15.43
N ILE A 225 18.24 -4.55 -16.09
CA ILE A 225 18.23 -4.88 -17.52
C ILE A 225 17.57 -6.24 -17.71
#